data_e6269f56cc085a0e9a722fc4edb230c4
#
_entry.id   e6269f56cc085a0e9a722fc4edb230c4
#
_cell.length_a   1.000
_cell.length_b   1.000
_cell.length_c   1.000
_cell.angle_alpha   90.00
_cell.angle_beta   90.00
_cell.angle_gamma   90.00
#
_symmetry.space_group_name_H-M   'P 1'
#
loop_
_entity.id
_entity.type
_entity.pdbx_description
1 polymer ?
#
loop_
_entity_poly.entity_id
_entity_poly.type
_entity_poly.pdbx_seq_one_letter_code
_entity_poly.pdbx_strand_id
1 'polypeptide(L)'
;MSSGAGYRQVVPRIELVVVRVVPTRMWHALVNDEVAGKAHVLRRPDRRYFVAIDAWRDDVFHTLLDAVVHDLPHELSTIAAEADDVELARWTRRGFEERRHVDEYEIPLDDGTGPVVPVPAGYSLLSAADADIDEMRRLDDDLRQTVPGMRGWVNDPDQFVEQTMYSPLSRPTTHLVAVEEATGAYAGLVRVAVARRWAKLAFVGVRRSHRRRGLGRALVATTFRPLHDDGVSLVLVEADAADVPSQALLAGFRARRTGGTYELVRSTPT
;
A
#
# COMPACT_ATOMS: atom_id res chain seq x y z
N MET A 1 -73.32 -7.18 4.79
CA MET A 1 -72.40 -6.22 5.40
C MET A 1 -71.17 -7.00 5.88
N SER A 2 -70.11 -7.02 5.08
CA SER A 2 -68.87 -7.74 5.42
C SER A 2 -67.82 -6.71 5.75
N SER A 3 -67.40 -6.65 7.01
CA SER A 3 -66.37 -5.77 7.53
C SER A 3 -65.00 -6.35 7.18
N GLY A 4 -64.31 -5.77 6.21
CA GLY A 4 -62.96 -6.11 5.87
C GLY A 4 -61.99 -5.50 6.91
N ALA A 5 -61.48 -6.31 7.81
CA ALA A 5 -60.39 -5.92 8.68
C ALA A 5 -59.10 -5.81 7.87
N GLY A 6 -58.65 -4.59 7.55
CA GLY A 6 -57.35 -4.33 6.92
C GLY A 6 -56.21 -4.71 7.87
N TYR A 7 -55.47 -5.72 7.54
CA TYR A 7 -54.20 -6.04 8.17
C TYR A 7 -53.19 -4.96 7.78
N ARG A 8 -52.85 -4.07 8.72
CA ARG A 8 -51.66 -3.23 8.62
C ARG A 8 -50.45 -4.14 8.84
N GLN A 9 -49.75 -4.42 7.80
CA GLN A 9 -48.43 -5.05 7.88
C GLN A 9 -47.48 -4.05 8.56
N VAL A 10 -47.18 -4.24 9.82
CA VAL A 10 -46.10 -3.51 10.53
C VAL A 10 -44.80 -4.09 10.01
N VAL A 11 -44.18 -3.42 9.05
CA VAL A 11 -42.80 -3.72 8.66
C VAL A 11 -41.92 -3.36 9.85
N PRO A 12 -41.21 -4.30 10.46
CA PRO A 12 -40.32 -3.99 11.59
C PRO A 12 -39.29 -2.96 11.10
N ARG A 13 -39.19 -1.86 11.79
CA ARG A 13 -38.18 -0.84 11.54
C ARG A 13 -36.85 -1.46 11.91
N ILE A 14 -36.02 -1.81 10.91
CA ILE A 14 -34.68 -2.34 11.14
C ILE A 14 -33.88 -1.23 11.82
N GLU A 15 -33.50 -1.44 13.06
CA GLU A 15 -32.69 -0.49 13.82
C GLU A 15 -31.22 -0.71 13.42
N LEU A 16 -30.63 0.31 12.77
CA LEU A 16 -29.21 0.33 12.42
C LEU A 16 -28.48 1.18 13.45
N VAL A 17 -27.62 0.55 14.24
CA VAL A 17 -26.84 1.19 15.30
C VAL A 17 -25.36 1.08 14.97
N VAL A 18 -24.59 2.16 15.11
CA VAL A 18 -23.13 2.13 14.99
C VAL A 18 -22.50 2.22 16.36
N VAL A 19 -21.61 1.29 16.66
CA VAL A 19 -20.85 1.22 17.91
C VAL A 19 -19.36 1.40 17.60
N ARG A 20 -18.72 2.39 18.25
CA ARG A 20 -17.27 2.53 18.21
C ARG A 20 -16.62 1.54 19.16
N VAL A 21 -15.65 0.75 18.66
CA VAL A 21 -14.88 -0.19 19.47
C VAL A 21 -13.70 0.54 20.09
N VAL A 22 -13.79 0.84 21.38
CA VAL A 22 -12.72 1.53 22.13
C VAL A 22 -11.73 0.50 22.71
N PRO A 23 -10.41 0.72 22.67
CA PRO A 23 -9.69 1.95 22.32
C PRO A 23 -9.28 2.04 20.82
N THR A 24 -9.78 1.18 19.97
CA THR A 24 -9.39 1.12 18.55
C THR A 24 -10.08 2.19 17.70
N ARG A 25 -9.61 2.37 16.46
CA ARG A 25 -10.31 3.17 15.44
C ARG A 25 -11.15 2.25 14.56
N MET A 26 -12.05 1.53 15.18
CA MET A 26 -12.98 0.61 14.54
C MET A 26 -14.41 0.96 14.91
N TRP A 27 -15.33 0.78 13.96
CA TRP A 27 -16.77 0.96 14.12
C TRP A 27 -17.48 -0.28 13.57
N HIS A 28 -18.48 -0.75 14.28
CA HIS A 28 -19.35 -1.83 13.84
C HIS A 28 -20.76 -1.28 13.65
N ALA A 29 -21.37 -1.58 12.53
CA ALA A 29 -22.79 -1.35 12.31
C ALA A 29 -23.54 -2.62 12.70
N LEU A 30 -24.52 -2.49 13.56
CA LEU A 30 -25.36 -3.58 14.06
C LEU A 30 -26.76 -3.46 13.47
N VAL A 31 -27.29 -4.56 12.99
CA VAL A 31 -28.69 -4.69 12.56
C VAL A 31 -29.27 -5.87 13.33
N ASN A 32 -30.28 -5.62 14.15
CA ASN A 32 -30.84 -6.62 15.06
C ASN A 32 -29.75 -7.33 15.91
N ASP A 33 -28.84 -6.56 16.49
CA ASP A 33 -27.69 -6.99 17.29
C ASP A 33 -26.62 -7.84 16.55
N GLU A 34 -26.77 -8.03 15.25
CA GLU A 34 -25.77 -8.69 14.40
C GLU A 34 -24.90 -7.69 13.64
N VAL A 35 -23.60 -7.99 13.49
CA VAL A 35 -22.67 -7.13 12.75
C VAL A 35 -22.98 -7.18 11.25
N ALA A 36 -23.52 -6.09 10.72
CA ALA A 36 -23.87 -5.91 9.32
C ALA A 36 -22.78 -5.21 8.49
N GLY A 37 -21.79 -4.62 9.15
CA GLY A 37 -20.64 -3.98 8.50
C GLY A 37 -19.62 -3.48 9.51
N LYS A 38 -18.44 -3.17 9.01
CA LYS A 38 -17.30 -2.68 9.81
C LYS A 38 -16.61 -1.54 9.08
N ALA A 39 -16.14 -0.58 9.86
CA ALA A 39 -15.20 0.42 9.38
C ALA A 39 -13.96 0.41 10.27
N HIS A 40 -12.80 0.65 9.69
CA HIS A 40 -11.58 0.90 10.44
C HIS A 40 -10.79 2.05 9.82
N VAL A 41 -10.06 2.76 10.65
CA VAL A 41 -9.22 3.88 10.22
C VAL A 41 -7.79 3.62 10.66
N LEU A 42 -6.89 3.58 9.68
CA LEU A 42 -5.45 3.48 9.87
C LEU A 42 -4.83 4.87 9.72
N ARG A 43 -3.93 5.23 10.64
CA ARG A 43 -3.06 6.39 10.47
C ARG A 43 -1.73 5.92 9.90
N ARG A 44 -1.38 6.39 8.70
CA ARG A 44 -0.12 6.05 8.05
C ARG A 44 1.07 6.83 8.63
N PRO A 45 2.31 6.40 8.35
CA PRO A 45 3.52 7.12 8.76
C PRO A 45 3.63 8.56 8.22
N ASP A 46 2.96 8.87 7.11
CA ASP A 46 2.81 10.24 6.57
C ASP A 46 1.72 11.06 7.28
N ARG A 47 1.17 10.53 8.39
CA ARG A 47 0.12 11.10 9.25
C ARG A 47 -1.27 11.19 8.62
N ARG A 48 -1.47 10.73 7.40
CA ARG A 48 -2.78 10.67 6.76
C ARG A 48 -3.63 9.55 7.34
N TYR A 49 -4.94 9.75 7.36
CA TYR A 49 -5.91 8.78 7.83
C TYR A 49 -6.53 8.06 6.63
N PHE A 50 -6.45 6.73 6.65
CA PHE A 50 -7.08 5.89 5.64
C PHE A 50 -8.24 5.12 6.26
N VAL A 51 -9.43 5.29 5.68
CA VAL A 51 -10.64 4.57 6.07
C VAL A 51 -10.89 3.41 5.11
N ALA A 52 -11.21 2.26 5.66
CA ALA A 52 -11.78 1.14 4.91
C ALA A 52 -13.11 0.74 5.55
N ILE A 53 -14.09 0.46 4.71
CA ILE A 53 -15.44 0.07 5.11
C ILE A 53 -15.80 -1.24 4.39
N ASP A 54 -16.11 -2.25 5.17
CA ASP A 54 -16.66 -3.52 4.70
C ASP A 54 -18.16 -3.53 5.01
N ALA A 55 -18.98 -3.31 4.00
CA ALA A 55 -20.43 -3.28 4.11
C ALA A 55 -21.10 -3.68 2.79
N TRP A 56 -22.02 -4.62 2.86
CA TRP A 56 -22.72 -5.18 1.70
C TRP A 56 -23.90 -4.31 1.24
N ARG A 57 -24.42 -3.46 2.15
CA ARG A 57 -25.57 -2.59 1.94
C ARG A 57 -25.14 -1.14 1.94
N ASP A 58 -25.71 -0.34 1.07
CA ASP A 58 -25.39 1.09 0.94
C ASP A 58 -25.75 1.89 2.20
N ASP A 59 -26.89 1.59 2.83
CA ASP A 59 -27.30 2.26 4.06
C ASP A 59 -26.33 1.99 5.22
N VAL A 60 -25.81 0.77 5.34
CA VAL A 60 -24.79 0.38 6.33
C VAL A 60 -23.47 1.12 6.03
N PHE A 61 -23.04 1.13 4.77
CA PHE A 61 -21.85 1.85 4.34
C PHE A 61 -21.92 3.34 4.70
N HIS A 62 -23.03 4.00 4.34
CA HIS A 62 -23.20 5.42 4.59
C HIS A 62 -23.26 5.75 6.08
N THR A 63 -23.94 4.92 6.88
CA THR A 63 -24.03 5.13 8.34
C THR A 63 -22.67 4.95 9.02
N LEU A 64 -21.87 3.96 8.60
CA LEU A 64 -20.50 3.77 9.09
C LEU A 64 -19.61 4.96 8.72
N LEU A 65 -19.68 5.42 7.48
CA LEU A 65 -18.88 6.57 7.04
C LEU A 65 -19.25 7.85 7.79
N ASP A 66 -20.56 8.09 8.02
CA ASP A 66 -21.02 9.25 8.79
C ASP A 66 -20.48 9.21 10.24
N ALA A 67 -20.48 8.04 10.88
CA ALA A 67 -19.92 7.88 12.22
C ALA A 67 -18.40 8.11 12.24
N VAL A 68 -17.65 7.59 11.25
CA VAL A 68 -16.22 7.84 11.13
C VAL A 68 -15.92 9.32 10.95
N VAL A 69 -16.64 10.01 10.06
CA VAL A 69 -16.45 11.44 9.79
C VAL A 69 -16.79 12.29 10.99
N HIS A 70 -17.83 11.91 11.74
CA HIS A 70 -18.22 12.60 12.99
C HIS A 70 -17.12 12.50 14.06
N ASP A 71 -16.60 11.29 14.26
CA ASP A 71 -15.61 11.00 15.29
C ASP A 71 -14.19 11.47 14.94
N LEU A 72 -13.89 11.57 13.65
CA LEU A 72 -12.59 11.96 13.09
C LEU A 72 -12.77 13.10 12.08
N PRO A 73 -12.87 14.36 12.53
CA PRO A 73 -13.03 15.51 11.63
C PRO A 73 -11.70 15.90 10.97
N HIS A 74 -11.12 14.96 10.22
CA HIS A 74 -9.86 15.10 9.49
C HIS A 74 -10.06 14.81 8.01
N GLU A 75 -9.08 15.19 7.20
CA GLU A 75 -8.98 14.67 5.84
C GLU A 75 -8.90 13.13 5.89
N LEU A 76 -9.77 12.47 5.16
CA LEU A 76 -9.82 11.01 5.06
C LEU A 76 -9.44 10.57 3.66
N SER A 77 -8.59 9.57 3.56
CA SER A 77 -8.30 8.88 2.29
C SER A 77 -8.87 7.47 2.32
N THR A 78 -9.08 6.89 1.14
CA THR A 78 -9.39 5.48 0.95
C THR A 78 -8.69 4.96 -0.31
N ILE A 79 -8.63 3.65 -0.45
CA ILE A 79 -8.13 2.97 -1.65
C ILE A 79 -9.29 2.18 -2.22
N ALA A 80 -9.59 2.38 -3.49
CA ALA A 80 -10.62 1.63 -4.21
C ALA A 80 -10.02 1.00 -5.48
N ALA A 81 -10.43 -0.22 -5.80
CA ALA A 81 -9.96 -0.90 -7.00
C ALA A 81 -10.47 -0.17 -8.26
N GLU A 82 -9.60 -0.04 -9.26
CA GLU A 82 -9.94 0.57 -10.55
C GLU A 82 -11.13 -0.12 -11.24
N ALA A 83 -11.22 -1.44 -11.09
CA ALA A 83 -12.26 -2.26 -11.72
C ALA A 83 -13.57 -2.31 -10.94
N ASP A 84 -13.68 -1.66 -9.78
CA ASP A 84 -14.91 -1.66 -8.96
C ASP A 84 -15.65 -0.32 -9.06
N ASP A 85 -16.40 -0.16 -10.15
CA ASP A 85 -17.23 1.03 -10.39
C ASP A 85 -18.28 1.26 -9.29
N VAL A 86 -18.74 0.20 -8.63
CA VAL A 86 -19.76 0.29 -7.57
C VAL A 86 -19.14 0.90 -6.32
N GLU A 87 -17.97 0.41 -5.91
CA GLU A 87 -17.23 0.96 -4.79
C GLU A 87 -16.80 2.42 -5.06
N LEU A 88 -16.24 2.69 -6.23
CA LEU A 88 -15.87 4.04 -6.65
C LEU A 88 -17.06 5.00 -6.57
N ALA A 89 -18.24 4.59 -7.08
CA ALA A 89 -19.43 5.40 -7.00
C ALA A 89 -19.95 5.62 -5.58
N ARG A 90 -19.77 4.67 -4.66
CA ARG A 90 -20.10 4.84 -3.23
C ARG A 90 -19.27 5.95 -2.59
N TRP A 91 -17.96 5.92 -2.82
CA TRP A 91 -17.04 6.91 -2.27
C TRP A 91 -17.24 8.29 -2.88
N THR A 92 -17.37 8.40 -4.21
CA THR A 92 -17.55 9.68 -4.91
C THR A 92 -18.86 10.39 -4.55
N ARG A 93 -19.96 9.65 -4.35
CA ARG A 93 -21.23 10.22 -3.85
C ARG A 93 -21.09 10.82 -2.44
N ARG A 94 -20.06 10.45 -1.69
CA ARG A 94 -19.77 10.94 -0.34
C ARG A 94 -18.69 12.02 -0.33
N GLY A 95 -18.37 12.60 -1.49
CA GLY A 95 -17.42 13.69 -1.64
C GLY A 95 -15.96 13.28 -1.57
N PHE A 96 -15.66 12.01 -1.85
CA PHE A 96 -14.29 11.58 -2.10
C PHE A 96 -13.94 11.85 -3.57
N GLU A 97 -12.77 12.44 -3.79
CA GLU A 97 -12.24 12.78 -5.11
C GLU A 97 -10.93 12.03 -5.34
N GLU A 98 -10.62 11.73 -6.59
CA GLU A 98 -9.37 11.09 -6.96
C GLU A 98 -8.19 12.02 -6.62
N ARG A 99 -7.22 11.49 -5.86
CA ARG A 99 -5.94 12.15 -5.57
C ARG A 99 -4.83 11.62 -6.47
N ARG A 100 -4.79 10.31 -6.68
CA ARG A 100 -3.82 9.66 -7.56
C ARG A 100 -4.29 8.27 -7.98
N HIS A 101 -3.69 7.79 -9.05
CA HIS A 101 -3.85 6.45 -9.57
C HIS A 101 -2.56 5.65 -9.37
N VAL A 102 -2.67 4.42 -8.92
CA VAL A 102 -1.55 3.50 -8.71
C VAL A 102 -1.77 2.28 -9.60
N ASP A 103 -0.85 2.05 -10.53
CA ASP A 103 -0.86 0.87 -11.38
C ASP A 103 -0.29 -0.34 -10.64
N GLU A 104 -0.88 -1.50 -10.87
CA GLU A 104 -0.43 -2.79 -10.37
C GLU A 104 0.22 -3.60 -11.49
N TYR A 105 1.37 -4.19 -11.18
CA TYR A 105 2.17 -4.96 -12.14
C TYR A 105 2.55 -6.32 -11.58
N GLU A 106 2.68 -7.26 -12.50
CA GLU A 106 3.27 -8.59 -12.28
C GLU A 106 4.55 -8.77 -13.09
N ILE A 107 5.59 -9.31 -12.43
CA ILE A 107 6.84 -9.73 -13.06
C ILE A 107 7.01 -11.23 -12.82
N PRO A 108 6.79 -12.09 -13.83
CA PRO A 108 7.04 -13.53 -13.73
C PRO A 108 8.53 -13.82 -13.53
N LEU A 109 8.83 -14.81 -12.69
CA LEU A 109 10.20 -15.35 -12.48
C LEU A 109 10.32 -16.79 -13.01
N ASP A 110 9.52 -17.16 -14.00
CA ASP A 110 9.34 -18.56 -14.45
C ASP A 110 10.61 -19.22 -15.00
N ASP A 111 11.53 -18.44 -15.56
CA ASP A 111 12.77 -18.94 -16.18
C ASP A 111 14.02 -18.73 -15.30
N GLY A 112 13.86 -18.27 -14.07
CA GLY A 112 14.97 -17.99 -13.14
C GLY A 112 15.96 -16.93 -13.63
N THR A 113 15.74 -16.43 -14.83
CA THR A 113 16.63 -15.51 -15.53
C THR A 113 15.99 -14.13 -15.66
N GLY A 114 15.74 -13.48 -14.54
CA GLY A 114 15.61 -12.01 -14.62
C GLY A 114 16.85 -11.44 -15.37
N PRO A 115 16.76 -10.24 -15.95
CA PRO A 115 17.89 -9.67 -16.67
C PRO A 115 19.11 -9.61 -15.76
N VAL A 116 20.22 -10.23 -16.17
CA VAL A 116 21.51 -10.06 -15.47
C VAL A 116 21.94 -8.62 -15.67
N VAL A 117 21.89 -7.85 -14.59
CA VAL A 117 22.29 -6.44 -14.60
C VAL A 117 23.49 -6.31 -13.69
N PRO A 118 24.66 -5.97 -14.22
CA PRO A 118 25.85 -5.76 -13.39
C PRO A 118 25.66 -4.55 -12.49
N VAL A 119 26.24 -4.62 -11.30
CA VAL A 119 26.34 -3.47 -10.43
C VAL A 119 27.24 -2.43 -11.10
N PRO A 120 26.83 -1.16 -11.22
CA PRO A 120 27.66 -0.14 -11.87
C PRO A 120 29.01 0.05 -11.14
N ALA A 121 30.06 0.33 -11.89
CA ALA A 121 31.38 0.60 -11.33
C ALA A 121 31.35 1.72 -10.29
N GLY A 122 32.10 1.54 -9.19
CA GLY A 122 32.13 2.45 -8.05
C GLY A 122 31.00 2.23 -7.03
N TYR A 123 30.20 1.14 -7.19
CA TYR A 123 29.18 0.76 -6.23
C TYR A 123 29.28 -0.72 -5.87
N SER A 124 28.97 -1.02 -4.62
CA SER A 124 28.73 -2.38 -4.12
C SER A 124 27.33 -2.50 -3.55
N LEU A 125 26.82 -3.73 -3.38
CA LEU A 125 25.52 -3.99 -2.75
C LEU A 125 25.75 -4.73 -1.44
N LEU A 126 25.10 -4.23 -0.37
CA LEU A 126 25.03 -4.89 0.92
C LEU A 126 23.59 -5.37 1.17
N SER A 127 23.47 -6.54 1.80
CA SER A 127 22.18 -6.98 2.34
C SER A 127 21.83 -6.22 3.62
N ALA A 128 20.55 -6.15 3.97
CA ALA A 128 20.13 -5.56 5.23
C ALA A 128 20.73 -6.28 6.47
N ALA A 129 21.15 -7.54 6.31
CA ALA A 129 21.83 -8.29 7.37
C ALA A 129 23.23 -7.73 7.68
N ASP A 130 23.86 -7.09 6.70
CA ASP A 130 25.23 -6.56 6.78
C ASP A 130 25.26 -5.02 6.84
N ALA A 131 24.14 -4.38 6.51
CA ALA A 131 24.02 -2.92 6.48
C ALA A 131 23.73 -2.32 7.86
N ASP A 132 24.09 -1.05 8.06
CA ASP A 132 23.58 -0.26 9.18
C ASP A 132 22.09 0.01 9.00
N ILE A 133 21.26 -0.60 9.86
CA ILE A 133 19.82 -0.56 9.76
C ILE A 133 19.24 0.85 9.97
N ASP A 134 19.87 1.66 10.82
CA ASP A 134 19.45 3.04 11.07
C ASP A 134 19.79 3.96 9.90
N GLU A 135 20.94 3.75 9.26
CA GLU A 135 21.29 4.47 8.03
C GLU A 135 20.38 4.06 6.88
N MET A 136 20.08 2.76 6.76
CA MET A 136 19.12 2.25 5.78
C MET A 136 17.72 2.87 5.98
N ARG A 137 17.24 2.99 7.21
CA ARG A 137 15.96 3.64 7.52
C ARG A 137 15.96 5.11 7.14
N ARG A 138 17.03 5.86 7.49
CA ARG A 138 17.17 7.28 7.11
C ARG A 138 17.19 7.45 5.59
N LEU A 139 17.88 6.54 4.88
CA LEU A 139 17.85 6.53 3.41
C LEU A 139 16.44 6.28 2.87
N ASP A 140 15.71 5.29 3.42
CA ASP A 140 14.31 5.00 3.02
C ASP A 140 13.42 6.23 3.22
N ASP A 141 13.52 6.88 4.38
CA ASP A 141 12.77 8.11 4.68
C ASP A 141 13.07 9.23 3.65
N ASP A 142 14.35 9.49 3.36
CA ASP A 142 14.80 10.50 2.41
C ASP A 142 14.27 10.23 1.00
N LEU A 143 14.38 8.99 0.54
CA LEU A 143 13.98 8.59 -0.80
C LEU A 143 12.46 8.71 -1.00
N ARG A 144 11.66 8.36 0.00
CA ARG A 144 10.20 8.47 -0.04
C ARG A 144 9.69 9.90 -0.23
N GLN A 145 10.46 10.90 0.24
CA GLN A 145 10.06 12.30 0.02
C GLN A 145 9.98 12.69 -1.46
N THR A 146 10.63 11.94 -2.34
CA THR A 146 10.66 12.20 -3.79
C THR A 146 9.69 11.33 -4.60
N VAL A 147 8.97 10.42 -3.94
CA VAL A 147 8.00 9.51 -4.57
C VAL A 147 6.60 10.13 -4.48
N PRO A 148 5.83 10.16 -5.58
CA PRO A 148 4.44 10.62 -5.55
C PRO A 148 3.64 9.91 -4.46
N GLY A 149 2.85 10.68 -3.70
CA GLY A 149 1.98 10.14 -2.64
C GLY A 149 2.69 9.63 -1.38
N MET A 150 4.02 9.78 -1.25
CA MET A 150 4.77 9.36 -0.06
C MET A 150 5.42 10.52 0.71
N ARG A 151 5.20 11.76 0.28
CA ARG A 151 5.74 12.94 0.97
C ARG A 151 5.24 12.99 2.41
N GLY A 152 6.14 13.25 3.35
CA GLY A 152 5.84 13.26 4.79
C GLY A 152 5.92 11.88 5.46
N TRP A 153 6.23 10.82 4.71
CA TRP A 153 6.47 9.50 5.27
C TRP A 153 7.71 9.51 6.15
N VAL A 154 7.57 9.05 7.39
CA VAL A 154 8.65 8.84 8.34
C VAL A 154 8.46 7.48 8.98
N ASN A 155 9.41 6.58 8.77
CA ASN A 155 9.34 5.25 9.36
C ASN A 155 9.54 5.33 10.88
N ASP A 156 8.68 4.64 11.61
CA ASP A 156 8.94 4.34 13.02
C ASP A 156 10.17 3.42 13.12
N PRO A 157 11.18 3.74 13.96
CA PRO A 157 12.42 2.97 14.03
C PRO A 157 12.21 1.49 14.37
N ASP A 158 11.37 1.21 15.37
CA ASP A 158 11.16 -0.17 15.85
C ASP A 158 10.39 -0.98 14.81
N GLN A 159 9.36 -0.37 14.19
CA GLN A 159 8.60 -1.01 13.10
C GLN A 159 9.45 -1.23 11.86
N PHE A 160 10.37 -0.32 11.53
CA PHE A 160 11.27 -0.50 10.39
C PHE A 160 12.18 -1.70 10.60
N VAL A 161 12.78 -1.83 11.78
CA VAL A 161 13.61 -2.98 12.16
C VAL A 161 12.79 -4.27 12.12
N GLU A 162 11.61 -4.28 12.75
CA GLU A 162 10.72 -5.44 12.76
C GLU A 162 10.36 -5.90 11.35
N GLN A 163 9.93 -4.97 10.49
CA GLN A 163 9.53 -5.25 9.12
C GLN A 163 10.69 -5.67 8.21
N THR A 164 11.92 -5.21 8.49
CA THR A 164 13.09 -5.47 7.67
C THR A 164 13.82 -6.74 8.09
N MET A 165 13.88 -7.04 9.40
CA MET A 165 14.70 -8.11 9.94
C MET A 165 13.92 -9.32 10.44
N TYR A 166 12.72 -9.11 11.00
CA TYR A 166 12.04 -10.13 11.81
C TYR A 166 10.65 -10.52 11.30
N SER A 167 10.02 -9.72 10.45
CA SER A 167 8.70 -10.04 9.89
C SER A 167 8.72 -11.39 9.17
N PRO A 168 7.66 -12.22 9.29
CA PRO A 168 7.53 -13.46 8.51
C PRO A 168 7.61 -13.27 6.99
N LEU A 169 7.34 -12.06 6.51
CA LEU A 169 7.47 -11.66 5.10
C LEU A 169 8.85 -11.05 4.78
N SER A 170 9.73 -10.92 5.76
CA SER A 170 11.07 -10.38 5.55
C SER A 170 12.07 -11.48 5.19
N ARG A 171 12.96 -11.13 4.27
CA ARG A 171 14.20 -11.84 4.01
C ARG A 171 15.31 -10.80 3.95
N PRO A 172 16.07 -10.60 5.04
CA PRO A 172 17.10 -9.55 5.09
C PRO A 172 18.08 -9.58 3.91
N THR A 173 18.33 -10.77 3.35
CA THR A 173 19.20 -10.96 2.18
C THR A 173 18.60 -10.44 0.86
N THR A 174 17.30 -10.19 0.80
CA THR A 174 16.62 -9.59 -0.38
C THR A 174 16.32 -8.11 -0.20
N HIS A 175 16.59 -7.54 0.98
CA HIS A 175 16.63 -6.10 1.16
C HIS A 175 18.07 -5.63 0.94
N LEU A 176 18.30 -4.86 -0.11
CA LEU A 176 19.66 -4.46 -0.51
C LEU A 176 19.85 -2.95 -0.43
N VAL A 177 21.06 -2.56 -0.08
CA VAL A 177 21.54 -1.17 -0.10
C VAL A 177 22.68 -1.06 -1.11
N ALA A 178 22.64 -0.06 -1.95
CA ALA A 178 23.76 0.30 -2.82
C ALA A 178 24.68 1.28 -2.08
N VAL A 179 25.95 0.94 -2.00
CA VAL A 179 27.00 1.73 -1.32
C VAL A 179 27.93 2.32 -2.38
N GLU A 180 28.19 3.61 -2.31
CA GLU A 180 29.24 4.25 -3.11
C GLU A 180 30.62 3.90 -2.51
N GLU A 181 31.46 3.20 -3.27
CA GLU A 181 32.74 2.67 -2.76
C GLU A 181 33.73 3.76 -2.32
N ALA A 182 33.67 4.91 -3.00
CA ALA A 182 34.58 6.02 -2.70
C ALA A 182 34.33 6.69 -1.35
N THR A 183 33.07 6.69 -0.88
CA THR A 183 32.64 7.44 0.32
C THR A 183 32.08 6.55 1.41
N GLY A 184 31.68 5.33 1.08
CA GLY A 184 30.91 4.45 1.96
C GLY A 184 29.43 4.86 2.11
N ALA A 185 28.99 5.94 1.45
CA ALA A 185 27.63 6.45 1.61
C ALA A 185 26.58 5.58 0.91
N TYR A 186 25.42 5.46 1.53
CA TYR A 186 24.28 4.74 0.96
C TYR A 186 23.61 5.57 -0.16
N ALA A 187 23.61 5.04 -1.38
CA ALA A 187 23.18 5.72 -2.59
C ALA A 187 21.75 5.33 -3.06
N GLY A 188 21.29 4.15 -2.66
CA GLY A 188 19.97 3.65 -3.00
C GLY A 188 19.65 2.37 -2.25
N LEU A 189 18.38 1.94 -2.28
CA LEU A 189 17.96 0.69 -1.65
C LEU A 189 16.80 0.04 -2.41
N VAL A 190 16.63 -1.26 -2.17
CA VAL A 190 15.45 -2.05 -2.54
C VAL A 190 14.96 -2.81 -1.32
N ARG A 191 13.64 -2.87 -1.14
CA ARG A 191 12.96 -3.67 -0.12
C ARG A 191 11.93 -4.58 -0.75
N VAL A 192 11.95 -5.85 -0.35
CA VAL A 192 11.08 -6.89 -0.90
C VAL A 192 10.40 -7.63 0.24
N ALA A 193 9.08 -7.66 0.24
CA ALA A 193 8.31 -8.54 1.13
C ALA A 193 8.10 -9.87 0.42
N VAL A 194 8.41 -10.99 1.09
CA VAL A 194 8.41 -12.33 0.49
C VAL A 194 7.35 -13.20 1.15
N ALA A 195 6.39 -13.68 0.37
CA ALA A 195 5.46 -14.72 0.77
C ALA A 195 5.89 -16.06 0.15
N ARG A 196 5.11 -17.11 0.40
CA ARG A 196 5.52 -18.48 0.02
C ARG A 196 5.83 -18.65 -1.47
N ARG A 197 5.03 -18.07 -2.38
CA ARG A 197 5.15 -18.23 -3.83
C ARG A 197 5.19 -16.92 -4.61
N TRP A 198 5.01 -15.80 -3.94
CA TRP A 198 5.08 -14.48 -4.53
C TRP A 198 5.88 -13.54 -3.61
N ALA A 199 6.41 -12.51 -4.21
CA ALA A 199 7.04 -11.41 -3.49
C ALA A 199 6.42 -10.07 -3.91
N LYS A 200 6.48 -9.08 -3.04
CA LYS A 200 6.11 -7.70 -3.35
C LYS A 200 7.37 -6.85 -3.34
N LEU A 201 7.66 -6.19 -4.45
CA LEU A 201 8.65 -5.12 -4.49
C LEU A 201 8.06 -3.92 -3.72
N ALA A 202 8.34 -3.89 -2.41
CA ALA A 202 7.72 -2.94 -1.50
C ALA A 202 8.25 -1.51 -1.69
N PHE A 203 9.52 -1.37 -2.05
CA PHE A 203 10.13 -0.08 -2.35
C PHE A 203 11.44 -0.25 -3.11
N VAL A 204 11.71 0.65 -4.04
CA VAL A 204 13.03 0.85 -4.65
C VAL A 204 13.27 2.34 -4.86
N GLY A 205 14.45 2.80 -4.46
CA GLY A 205 14.81 4.21 -4.62
C GLY A 205 16.30 4.42 -4.76
N VAL A 206 16.67 5.51 -5.46
CA VAL A 206 18.07 5.92 -5.65
C VAL A 206 18.16 7.42 -5.42
N ARG A 207 19.15 7.87 -4.62
CA ARG A 207 19.42 9.30 -4.38
C ARG A 207 19.61 10.04 -5.69
N ARG A 208 19.10 11.25 -5.78
CA ARG A 208 19.08 12.05 -7.02
C ARG A 208 20.45 12.17 -7.68
N SER A 209 21.52 12.36 -6.90
CA SER A 209 22.92 12.46 -7.36
C SER A 209 23.46 11.17 -8.01
N HIS A 210 22.83 10.02 -7.73
CA HIS A 210 23.26 8.70 -8.21
C HIS A 210 22.32 8.09 -9.25
N ARG A 211 21.24 8.82 -9.65
CA ARG A 211 20.28 8.36 -10.67
C ARG A 211 20.91 8.30 -12.06
N ARG A 212 20.25 7.56 -12.98
CA ARG A 212 20.63 7.39 -14.40
C ARG A 212 21.96 6.67 -14.63
N ARG A 213 22.45 5.97 -13.62
CA ARG A 213 23.67 5.16 -13.67
C ARG A 213 23.37 3.65 -13.71
N GLY A 214 22.10 3.22 -13.81
CA GLY A 214 21.68 1.82 -13.81
C GLY A 214 21.47 1.22 -12.41
N LEU A 215 21.71 1.98 -11.33
CA LEU A 215 21.73 1.47 -9.96
C LEU A 215 20.38 0.89 -9.50
N GLY A 216 19.25 1.56 -9.81
CA GLY A 216 17.92 1.06 -9.47
C GLY A 216 17.61 -0.28 -10.17
N ARG A 217 18.07 -0.41 -11.43
CA ARG A 217 17.90 -1.66 -12.18
C ARG A 217 18.77 -2.79 -11.60
N ALA A 218 20.00 -2.50 -11.21
CA ALA A 218 20.89 -3.46 -10.56
C ALA A 218 20.34 -3.94 -9.22
N LEU A 219 19.84 -3.01 -8.38
CA LEU A 219 19.19 -3.33 -7.10
C LEU A 219 18.05 -4.33 -7.27
N VAL A 220 17.09 -4.03 -8.17
CA VAL A 220 15.95 -4.93 -8.41
C VAL A 220 16.40 -6.26 -9.01
N ALA A 221 17.25 -6.26 -10.05
CA ALA A 221 17.70 -7.48 -10.70
C ALA A 221 18.41 -8.44 -9.75
N THR A 222 19.22 -7.90 -8.82
CA THR A 222 19.95 -8.72 -7.84
C THR A 222 19.03 -9.47 -6.88
N THR A 223 17.79 -8.99 -6.66
CA THR A 223 16.82 -9.71 -5.80
C THR A 223 16.15 -10.89 -6.50
N PHE A 224 16.09 -10.93 -7.82
CA PHE A 224 15.24 -11.89 -8.55
C PHE A 224 15.76 -13.33 -8.46
N ARG A 225 17.08 -13.53 -8.57
CA ARG A 225 17.65 -14.87 -8.50
C ARG A 225 17.45 -15.53 -7.13
N PRO A 226 17.79 -14.91 -6.00
CA PRO A 226 17.49 -15.47 -4.68
C PRO A 226 15.98 -15.75 -4.47
N LEU A 227 15.11 -14.88 -4.97
CA LEU A 227 13.67 -15.10 -4.89
C LEU A 227 13.22 -16.33 -5.67
N HIS A 228 13.72 -16.50 -6.90
CA HIS A 228 13.42 -17.67 -7.72
C HIS A 228 13.97 -18.96 -7.07
N ASP A 229 15.19 -18.95 -6.57
CA ASP A 229 15.84 -20.11 -5.91
C ASP A 229 15.06 -20.50 -4.63
N ASP A 230 14.41 -19.54 -3.96
CA ASP A 230 13.47 -19.73 -2.84
C ASP A 230 12.06 -20.19 -3.28
N GLY A 231 11.80 -20.40 -4.56
CA GLY A 231 10.53 -20.87 -5.12
C GLY A 231 9.47 -19.79 -5.33
N VAL A 232 9.87 -18.52 -5.33
CA VAL A 232 8.99 -17.41 -5.75
C VAL A 232 8.86 -17.42 -7.27
N SER A 233 7.63 -17.48 -7.76
CA SER A 233 7.34 -17.48 -9.21
C SER A 233 6.82 -16.13 -9.72
N LEU A 234 6.47 -15.20 -8.82
CA LEU A 234 5.83 -13.94 -9.17
C LEU A 234 6.27 -12.79 -8.27
N VAL A 235 6.63 -11.66 -8.86
CA VAL A 235 6.87 -10.41 -8.14
C VAL A 235 5.75 -9.43 -8.48
N LEU A 236 5.06 -8.96 -7.43
CA LEU A 236 4.03 -7.92 -7.50
C LEU A 236 4.68 -6.55 -7.27
N VAL A 237 4.26 -5.56 -8.03
CA VAL A 237 4.76 -4.19 -7.92
C VAL A 237 3.61 -3.21 -8.04
N GLU A 238 3.62 -2.18 -7.22
CA GLU A 238 2.73 -1.03 -7.32
C GLU A 238 3.56 0.20 -7.70
N ALA A 239 3.10 0.98 -8.66
CA ALA A 239 3.75 2.22 -9.06
C ALA A 239 2.70 3.30 -9.34
N ASP A 240 2.96 4.53 -8.91
CA ASP A 240 2.12 5.67 -9.27
C ASP A 240 2.11 5.84 -10.79
N ALA A 241 0.93 5.97 -11.39
CA ALA A 241 0.78 6.10 -12.84
C ALA A 241 1.49 7.34 -13.41
N ALA A 242 1.72 8.36 -12.59
CA ALA A 242 2.47 9.57 -12.95
C ALA A 242 3.99 9.47 -12.69
N ASP A 243 4.47 8.37 -12.04
CA ASP A 243 5.90 8.19 -11.78
C ASP A 243 6.64 7.60 -12.99
N VAL A 244 6.97 8.45 -13.96
CA VAL A 244 7.69 8.09 -15.19
C VAL A 244 8.99 7.30 -14.92
N PRO A 245 9.84 7.62 -13.92
CA PRO A 245 11.01 6.83 -13.57
C PRO A 245 10.68 5.37 -13.19
N SER A 246 9.65 5.15 -12.38
CA SER A 246 9.22 3.80 -11.98
C SER A 246 8.66 3.02 -13.17
N GLN A 247 7.85 3.66 -14.03
CA GLN A 247 7.33 3.04 -15.25
C GLN A 247 8.47 2.59 -16.18
N ALA A 248 9.49 3.44 -16.38
CA ALA A 248 10.66 3.09 -17.20
C ALA A 248 11.51 1.96 -16.59
N LEU A 249 11.59 1.89 -15.25
CA LEU A 249 12.26 0.80 -14.56
C LEU A 249 11.53 -0.53 -14.81
N LEU A 250 10.20 -0.55 -14.61
CA LEU A 250 9.35 -1.73 -14.74
C LEU A 250 9.35 -2.28 -16.19
N ALA A 251 9.30 -1.40 -17.18
CA ALA A 251 9.40 -1.80 -18.60
C ALA A 251 10.67 -2.62 -18.88
N GLY A 252 11.78 -2.35 -18.18
CA GLY A 252 13.02 -3.09 -18.28
C GLY A 252 13.01 -4.50 -17.69
N PHE A 253 11.95 -4.87 -16.94
CA PHE A 253 11.76 -6.17 -16.29
C PHE A 253 10.58 -6.97 -16.86
N ARG A 254 10.05 -6.60 -18.03
CA ARG A 254 8.86 -7.24 -18.63
C ARG A 254 7.64 -7.23 -17.70
N ALA A 255 7.54 -6.21 -16.84
CA ALA A 255 6.39 -6.05 -15.98
C ALA A 255 5.12 -5.90 -16.82
N ARG A 256 4.08 -6.65 -16.45
CA ARG A 256 2.76 -6.62 -17.09
C ARG A 256 1.80 -5.94 -16.15
N ARG A 257 1.14 -4.87 -16.62
CA ARG A 257 0.05 -4.23 -15.85
C ARG A 257 -1.13 -5.19 -15.75
N THR A 258 -1.65 -5.36 -14.54
CA THR A 258 -2.76 -6.28 -14.24
C THR A 258 -4.00 -5.56 -13.73
N GLY A 259 -3.87 -4.33 -13.29
CA GLY A 259 -4.93 -3.51 -12.77
C GLY A 259 -4.39 -2.23 -12.16
N GLY A 260 -5.17 -1.65 -11.26
CA GLY A 260 -4.77 -0.48 -10.51
C GLY A 260 -5.75 -0.17 -9.39
N THR A 261 -5.37 0.83 -8.61
CA THR A 261 -6.20 1.37 -7.53
C THR A 261 -6.19 2.89 -7.57
N TYR A 262 -7.30 3.49 -7.18
CA TYR A 262 -7.40 4.92 -6.92
C TYR A 262 -7.21 5.21 -5.44
N GLU A 263 -6.34 6.14 -5.10
CA GLU A 263 -6.38 6.79 -3.81
C GLU A 263 -7.37 7.95 -3.90
N LEU A 264 -8.47 7.82 -3.19
CA LEU A 264 -9.49 8.84 -3.09
C LEU A 264 -9.34 9.62 -1.79
N VAL A 265 -9.70 10.90 -1.80
CA VAL A 265 -9.59 11.79 -0.64
C VAL A 265 -10.86 12.60 -0.45
N ARG A 266 -11.28 12.73 0.79
CA ARG A 266 -12.32 13.67 1.22
C ARG A 266 -11.70 14.71 2.13
N SER A 267 -11.66 15.94 1.63
CA SER A 267 -11.22 17.09 2.43
C SER A 267 -12.21 17.41 3.55
N THR A 268 -11.71 17.96 4.65
CA THR A 268 -12.58 18.54 5.68
C THR A 268 -13.30 19.75 5.09
N PRO A 269 -14.61 19.90 5.30
CA PRO A 269 -15.28 21.17 4.99
C PRO A 269 -14.59 22.31 5.73
N THR A 270 -14.27 23.36 5.00
CA THR A 270 -13.68 24.60 5.53
C THR A 270 -14.69 25.33 6.41
#